data_6e6008b640e46eb2d78b507762dd4212
#
_entry.id   6e6008b640e46eb2d78b507762dd4212
#
_cell.length_a   1.000
_cell.length_b   1.000
_cell.length_c   1.000
_cell.angle_alpha   90.00
_cell.angle_beta   90.00
_cell.angle_gamma   90.00
#
_symmetry.space_group_name_H-M   'P 1'
#
loop_
_entity.id
_entity.type
_entity.pdbx_description
1 polymer ?
#
loop_
_entity_poly.entity_id
_entity_poly.type
_entity_poly.pdbx_seq_one_letter_code
_entity_poly.pdbx_strand_id
1 'polypeptide(L)'
;MPDQPDIARLKKRASFLAAAKGASAQRGAVVVQAVARGDGQPRVGCGFTATRRVGGAVVRNRAKRRLREAARKLLPLHALAGCDYVFIARVGTAKRPWARLLDDIESALISLAANPVPAADRPAAADR
;
A
#
# COMPACT_ATOMS: atom_id res chain seq x y z
N MET A 1 4.44 -17.37 -12.56
CA MET A 1 4.85 -16.56 -13.71
C MET A 1 6.11 -15.81 -13.38
N PRO A 2 7.12 -15.96 -14.20
CA PRO A 2 8.39 -15.30 -13.91
C PRO A 2 8.30 -13.78 -13.89
N ASP A 3 7.33 -13.21 -14.60
CA ASP A 3 7.21 -11.77 -14.68
C ASP A 3 6.46 -11.13 -13.53
N GLN A 4 5.84 -11.94 -12.68
CA GLN A 4 5.06 -11.39 -11.59
C GLN A 4 5.97 -11.07 -10.41
N PRO A 5 5.73 -9.94 -9.75
CA PRO A 5 6.53 -9.61 -8.59
C PRO A 5 6.24 -10.58 -7.45
N ASP A 6 7.24 -10.79 -6.63
CA ASP A 6 7.09 -11.53 -5.39
C ASP A 6 6.50 -10.57 -4.37
N ILE A 7 5.27 -10.82 -3.96
CA ILE A 7 4.55 -9.93 -3.06
C ILE A 7 4.47 -10.59 -1.68
N ALA A 8 4.97 -9.90 -0.67
CA ALA A 8 5.01 -10.40 0.69
C ALA A 8 4.32 -9.45 1.64
N ARG A 9 3.72 -9.99 2.70
CA ARG A 9 3.07 -9.15 3.70
C ARG A 9 4.11 -8.49 4.59
N LEU A 10 3.88 -7.22 4.88
CA LEU A 10 4.69 -6.49 5.84
C LEU A 10 4.30 -6.93 7.25
N LYS A 11 5.30 -7.21 8.09
CA LYS A 11 5.08 -7.66 9.45
C LYS A 11 5.70 -6.76 10.49
N LYS A 12 6.69 -5.97 10.11
CA LYS A 12 7.43 -5.17 11.08
C LYS A 12 6.89 -3.75 11.14
N ARG A 13 6.77 -3.24 12.35
CA ARG A 13 6.34 -1.87 12.57
C ARG A 13 7.22 -0.88 11.82
N ALA A 14 8.52 -1.14 11.76
CA ALA A 14 9.44 -0.24 11.07
C ALA A 14 9.08 -0.07 9.60
N SER A 15 8.60 -1.14 8.95
CA SER A 15 8.19 -1.05 7.55
C SER A 15 6.98 -0.14 7.37
N PHE A 16 6.02 -0.21 8.28
CA PHE A 16 4.86 0.67 8.23
C PHE A 16 5.24 2.12 8.48
N LEU A 17 6.16 2.37 9.40
CA LEU A 17 6.62 3.73 9.68
C LEU A 17 7.38 4.31 8.51
N ALA A 18 8.20 3.49 7.85
CA ALA A 18 8.93 3.94 6.67
C ALA A 18 7.97 4.31 5.54
N ALA A 19 6.95 3.51 5.30
CA ALA A 19 5.97 3.80 4.27
C ALA A 19 5.19 5.08 4.57
N ALA A 20 4.94 5.35 5.85
CA ALA A 20 4.23 6.57 6.25
C ALA A 20 5.03 7.83 5.92
N LYS A 21 6.34 7.71 5.80
CA LYS A 21 7.21 8.83 5.43
C LYS A 21 7.44 8.92 3.93
N GLY A 22 6.92 7.96 3.18
CA GLY A 22 7.09 7.95 1.73
C GLY A 22 6.01 8.74 1.02
N ALA A 23 5.78 8.39 -0.22
CA ALA A 23 4.72 9.01 -1.01
C ALA A 23 3.37 8.45 -0.59
N SER A 24 2.32 9.24 -0.79
CA SER A 24 0.97 8.76 -0.51
C SER A 24 0.00 9.29 -1.55
N ALA A 25 -1.07 8.54 -1.76
CA ALA A 25 -2.16 8.94 -2.63
C ALA A 25 -3.47 8.57 -1.97
N GLN A 26 -4.36 9.53 -1.85
CA GLN A 26 -5.70 9.29 -1.32
C GLN A 26 -6.69 9.29 -2.47
N ARG A 27 -7.49 8.23 -2.56
CA ARG A 27 -8.53 8.11 -3.57
C ARG A 27 -9.74 7.48 -2.92
N GLY A 28 -10.87 8.16 -3.01
CA GLY A 28 -12.13 7.63 -2.49
C GLY A 28 -11.99 7.14 -1.05
N ALA A 29 -12.18 5.86 -0.85
CA ALA A 29 -12.22 5.25 0.47
C ALA A 29 -10.91 4.60 0.89
N VAL A 30 -9.78 5.03 0.34
CA VAL A 30 -8.50 4.41 0.67
C VAL A 30 -7.36 5.42 0.58
N VAL A 31 -6.35 5.22 1.43
CA VAL A 31 -5.06 5.90 1.30
C VAL A 31 -4.02 4.82 1.04
N VAL A 32 -3.18 5.02 0.03
CA VAL A 32 -2.07 4.11 -0.27
C VAL A 32 -0.77 4.86 -0.04
N GLN A 33 0.10 4.30 0.78
CA GLN A 33 1.44 4.84 0.99
C GLN A 33 2.44 3.92 0.32
N ALA A 34 3.52 4.49 -0.19
CA ALA A 34 4.53 3.71 -0.88
C ALA A 34 5.91 4.27 -0.62
N VAL A 35 6.88 3.37 -0.48
CA VAL A 35 8.27 3.76 -0.26
C VAL A 35 9.16 2.72 -0.92
N ALA A 36 10.24 3.19 -1.55
CA ALA A 36 11.27 2.29 -2.08
C ALA A 36 12.19 1.91 -0.93
N ARG A 37 12.45 0.60 -0.77
CA ARG A 37 13.31 0.14 0.31
C ARG A 37 14.79 0.46 0.09
N GLY A 38 15.22 0.41 -1.16
CA GLY A 38 16.64 0.64 -1.43
C GLY A 38 17.54 -0.51 -1.04
N ASP A 39 16.97 -1.72 -0.90
CA ASP A 39 17.73 -2.89 -0.45
C ASP A 39 18.18 -3.79 -1.59
N GLY A 40 17.97 -3.39 -2.82
CA GLY A 40 18.37 -4.19 -3.97
C GLY A 40 17.50 -5.40 -4.25
N GLN A 41 16.44 -5.61 -3.44
CA GLN A 41 15.54 -6.75 -3.62
C GLN A 41 14.33 -6.32 -4.43
N PRO A 42 13.90 -7.12 -5.41
CA PRO A 42 12.74 -6.75 -6.23
C PRO A 42 11.41 -6.99 -5.53
N ARG A 43 11.39 -7.67 -4.41
CA ARG A 43 10.16 -8.01 -3.70
C ARG A 43 9.32 -6.79 -3.39
N VAL A 44 8.02 -6.94 -3.52
CA VAL A 44 7.04 -5.92 -3.17
C VAL A 44 6.43 -6.28 -1.83
N GLY A 45 6.46 -5.35 -0.88
CA GLY A 45 5.80 -5.55 0.40
C GLY A 45 4.43 -4.93 0.40
N CYS A 46 3.49 -5.50 1.15
CA CYS A 46 2.18 -4.89 1.30
C CYS A 46 1.66 -5.07 2.72
N GLY A 47 1.11 -4.01 3.27
CA GLY A 47 0.53 -4.00 4.60
C GLY A 47 -0.84 -3.33 4.57
N PHE A 48 -1.66 -3.69 5.56
CA PHE A 48 -3.04 -3.21 5.62
C PHE A 48 -3.35 -2.75 7.02
N THR A 49 -3.89 -1.54 7.15
CA THR A 49 -4.25 -0.99 8.46
C THR A 49 -5.66 -0.46 8.46
N ALA A 50 -6.29 -0.50 9.62
CA ALA A 50 -7.58 0.11 9.84
C ALA A 50 -7.64 0.55 11.30
N THR A 51 -7.80 1.86 11.51
CA THR A 51 -7.87 2.41 12.86
C THR A 51 -9.28 2.27 13.42
N ARG A 52 -9.42 2.58 14.70
CA ARG A 52 -10.74 2.50 15.35
C ARG A 52 -11.75 3.45 14.73
N ARG A 53 -11.30 4.50 14.06
CA ARG A 53 -12.20 5.43 13.37
C ARG A 53 -13.00 4.74 12.26
N VAL A 54 -12.45 3.68 11.70
CA VAL A 54 -13.14 2.95 10.63
C VAL A 54 -14.39 2.25 11.17
N GLY A 55 -14.35 1.82 12.42
CA GLY A 55 -15.44 1.13 13.06
C GLY A 55 -14.95 0.11 14.06
N GLY A 56 -15.83 -0.77 14.51
CA GLY A 56 -15.48 -1.84 15.42
C GLY A 56 -14.64 -2.91 14.75
N ALA A 57 -14.31 -3.94 15.52
CA ALA A 57 -13.41 -4.98 15.05
C ALA A 57 -13.93 -5.68 13.79
N VAL A 58 -15.23 -5.95 13.73
CA VAL A 58 -15.81 -6.63 12.56
C VAL A 58 -15.66 -5.77 11.31
N VAL A 59 -15.97 -4.47 11.43
CA VAL A 59 -15.89 -3.55 10.31
C VAL A 59 -14.44 -3.39 9.88
N ARG A 60 -13.51 -3.25 10.83
CA ARG A 60 -12.10 -3.10 10.51
C ARG A 60 -11.55 -4.34 9.80
N ASN A 61 -11.92 -5.52 10.27
CA ASN A 61 -11.46 -6.76 9.65
C ASN A 61 -12.01 -6.89 8.23
N ARG A 62 -13.27 -6.52 8.03
CA ARG A 62 -13.88 -6.54 6.71
C ARG A 62 -13.18 -5.58 5.77
N ALA A 63 -12.89 -4.37 6.25
CA ALA A 63 -12.19 -3.37 5.44
C ALA A 63 -10.82 -3.89 5.02
N LYS A 64 -10.05 -4.44 5.96
CA LYS A 64 -8.72 -4.96 5.65
C LYS A 64 -8.79 -6.12 4.67
N ARG A 65 -9.77 -7.00 4.81
CA ARG A 65 -9.91 -8.12 3.89
C ARG A 65 -10.19 -7.64 2.48
N ARG A 66 -11.05 -6.62 2.34
CA ARG A 66 -11.35 -6.06 1.03
C ARG A 66 -10.13 -5.42 0.40
N LEU A 67 -9.35 -4.68 1.19
CA LEU A 67 -8.12 -4.09 0.68
C LEU A 67 -7.12 -5.16 0.26
N ARG A 68 -7.05 -6.25 1.02
CA ARG A 68 -6.15 -7.36 0.69
C ARG A 68 -6.53 -8.01 -0.62
N GLU A 69 -7.84 -8.22 -0.85
CA GLU A 69 -8.32 -8.77 -2.10
C GLU A 69 -8.02 -7.87 -3.28
N ALA A 70 -8.24 -6.57 -3.11
CA ALA A 70 -7.97 -5.61 -4.16
C ALA A 70 -6.47 -5.55 -4.47
N ALA A 71 -5.64 -5.57 -3.43
CA ALA A 71 -4.18 -5.55 -3.61
C ALA A 71 -3.72 -6.78 -4.38
N ARG A 72 -4.29 -7.94 -4.09
CA ARG A 72 -3.93 -9.16 -4.79
C ARG A 72 -4.16 -9.03 -6.29
N LYS A 73 -5.22 -8.33 -6.68
CA LYS A 73 -5.54 -8.14 -8.09
C LYS A 73 -4.69 -7.07 -8.75
N LEU A 74 -4.38 -6.02 -8.04
CA LEU A 74 -3.83 -4.80 -8.66
C LEU A 74 -2.33 -4.63 -8.49
N LEU A 75 -1.73 -5.11 -7.38
CA LEU A 75 -0.30 -4.95 -7.20
C LEU A 75 0.52 -5.63 -8.30
N PRO A 76 0.16 -6.84 -8.76
CA PRO A 76 0.93 -7.44 -9.86
C PRO A 76 0.97 -6.60 -11.12
N LEU A 77 -0.02 -5.73 -11.31
CA LEU A 77 -0.13 -4.91 -12.51
C LEU A 77 0.55 -3.55 -12.37
N HIS A 78 0.61 -3.02 -11.16
CA HIS A 78 0.98 -1.63 -10.97
C HIS A 78 2.13 -1.39 -10.00
N ALA A 79 2.49 -2.38 -9.19
CA ALA A 79 3.50 -2.16 -8.16
C ALA A 79 4.89 -2.02 -8.77
N LEU A 80 5.68 -1.12 -8.19
CA LEU A 80 7.07 -0.97 -8.58
C LEU A 80 7.93 -1.94 -7.77
N ALA A 81 8.86 -2.62 -8.43
CA ALA A 81 9.74 -3.55 -7.76
C ALA A 81 10.54 -2.83 -6.66
N GLY A 82 10.76 -3.52 -5.57
CA GLY A 82 11.54 -2.98 -4.46
C GLY A 82 10.82 -2.01 -3.56
N CYS A 83 9.51 -1.84 -3.75
CA CYS A 83 8.72 -0.91 -2.95
C CYS A 83 7.84 -1.63 -1.95
N ASP A 84 7.60 -0.97 -0.82
CA ASP A 84 6.60 -1.41 0.15
C ASP A 84 5.39 -0.51 0.03
N TYR A 85 4.21 -1.13 0.06
CA TYR A 85 2.93 -0.43 -0.04
C TYR A 85 2.12 -0.67 1.23
N VAL A 86 1.51 0.39 1.76
CA VAL A 86 0.60 0.26 2.90
C VAL A 86 -0.75 0.83 2.49
N PHE A 87 -1.77 0.01 2.65
CA PHE A 87 -3.15 0.37 2.33
C PHE A 87 -3.86 0.70 3.63
N ILE A 88 -4.39 1.90 3.73
CA ILE A 88 -5.03 2.40 4.93
C ILE A 88 -6.52 2.52 4.68
N ALA A 89 -7.31 1.75 5.45
CA ALA A 89 -8.76 1.82 5.36
C ALA A 89 -9.26 3.15 5.91
N ARG A 90 -10.32 3.66 5.31
CA ARG A 90 -11.00 4.86 5.73
C ARG A 90 -12.42 4.53 6.14
N VAL A 91 -13.09 5.49 6.74
CA VAL A 91 -14.52 5.35 6.97
C VAL A 91 -15.18 5.12 5.62
N GLY A 92 -15.96 4.07 5.52
CA GLY A 92 -16.62 3.72 4.27
C GLY A 92 -15.94 2.65 3.45
N THR A 93 -14.67 2.31 3.71
CA THR A 93 -13.98 1.27 2.95
C THR A 93 -14.77 -0.04 2.95
N ALA A 94 -15.32 -0.41 4.11
CA ALA A 94 -16.01 -1.69 4.26
C ALA A 94 -17.28 -1.77 3.42
N LYS A 95 -17.88 -0.63 3.07
CA LYS A 95 -19.14 -0.58 2.33
C LYS A 95 -19.00 -0.02 0.92
N ARG A 96 -17.82 0.44 0.54
CA ARG A 96 -17.62 1.01 -0.79
C ARG A 96 -17.97 -0.03 -1.85
N PRO A 97 -18.74 0.31 -2.90
CA PRO A 97 -18.98 -0.65 -3.98
C PRO A 97 -17.67 -1.19 -4.50
N TRP A 98 -17.64 -2.49 -4.74
CA TRP A 98 -16.38 -3.18 -5.06
C TRP A 98 -15.68 -2.58 -6.26
N ALA A 99 -16.42 -2.32 -7.35
CA ALA A 99 -15.82 -1.76 -8.54
C ALA A 99 -15.20 -0.39 -8.27
N ARG A 100 -15.84 0.41 -7.43
CA ARG A 100 -15.31 1.72 -7.07
C ARG A 100 -14.09 1.62 -6.19
N LEU A 101 -14.07 0.66 -5.27
CA LEU A 101 -12.90 0.44 -4.44
C LEU A 101 -11.71 0.02 -5.28
N LEU A 102 -11.91 -0.86 -6.26
CA LEU A 102 -10.85 -1.25 -7.18
C LEU A 102 -10.34 -0.03 -7.97
N ASP A 103 -11.25 0.80 -8.45
CA ASP A 103 -10.85 2.01 -9.19
C ASP A 103 -10.05 2.96 -8.30
N ASP A 104 -10.48 3.13 -7.05
CA ASP A 104 -9.76 3.99 -6.10
C ASP A 104 -8.33 3.52 -5.94
N ILE A 105 -8.15 2.22 -5.72
CA ILE A 105 -6.83 1.66 -5.47
C ILE A 105 -5.98 1.71 -6.73
N GLU A 106 -6.55 1.37 -7.87
CA GLU A 106 -5.82 1.41 -9.12
C GLU A 106 -5.36 2.83 -9.43
N SER A 107 -6.23 3.81 -9.26
CA SER A 107 -5.89 5.20 -9.46
C SER A 107 -4.75 5.64 -8.54
N ALA A 108 -4.80 5.21 -7.28
CA ALA A 108 -3.73 5.54 -6.32
C ALA A 108 -2.41 4.92 -6.75
N LEU A 109 -2.42 3.65 -7.17
CA LEU A 109 -1.20 2.96 -7.57
C LEU A 109 -0.60 3.60 -8.83
N ILE A 110 -1.45 3.98 -9.78
CA ILE A 110 -0.98 4.63 -11.00
C ILE A 110 -0.34 5.98 -10.65
N SER A 111 -0.98 6.73 -9.77
CA SER A 111 -0.43 8.01 -9.33
C SER A 111 0.94 7.85 -8.65
N LEU A 112 1.07 6.84 -7.81
CA LEU A 112 2.33 6.58 -7.11
C LEU A 112 3.42 6.12 -8.07
N ALA A 113 3.07 5.38 -9.11
CA ALA A 113 4.03 4.95 -10.11
C ALA A 113 4.53 6.12 -10.98
N ALA A 114 3.67 7.10 -11.22
CA ALA A 114 4.04 8.26 -12.02
C ALA A 114 4.96 9.23 -11.26
N ASN A 115 4.92 9.19 -9.95
CA ASN A 115 5.73 10.07 -9.10
C ASN A 115 6.77 9.23 -8.39
N PRO A 116 8.06 9.57 -8.50
CA PRO A 116 9.10 8.75 -7.85
C PRO A 116 8.80 8.54 -6.37
N VAL A 117 8.93 7.31 -5.93
CA VAL A 117 8.72 6.95 -4.53
C VAL A 117 10.01 7.22 -3.77
N PRO A 118 9.99 8.00 -2.68
CA PRO A 118 11.20 8.25 -1.91
C PRO A 118 11.78 6.96 -1.37
N ALA A 119 13.09 6.86 -1.32
CA ALA A 119 13.72 5.71 -0.71
C ALA A 119 13.45 5.71 0.79
N ALA A 120 13.23 4.52 1.32
CA ALA A 120 13.00 4.36 2.74
C ALA A 120 14.27 4.73 3.50
N ASP A 121 14.08 5.46 4.57
CA ASP A 121 15.17 5.69 5.51
C ASP A 121 16.44 6.15 4.83
N ARG A 122 16.31 7.09 3.95
CA ARG A 122 17.48 7.64 3.30
C ARG A 122 18.24 8.39 4.31
N PRO A 123 19.27 7.91 4.66
CA PRO A 123 20.09 8.72 5.50
C PRO A 123 20.63 9.83 4.66
N ALA A 124 20.15 10.14 4.58
CA ALA A 124 20.42 10.61 3.91
C ALA A 124 21.33 10.47 3.28
N ALA A 125 20.86 9.90 3.19
CA ALA A 125 21.26 9.79 2.80
C ALA A 125 22.20 9.77 2.89
N ALA A 126 22.16 9.71 3.07
CA ALA A 126 22.88 9.58 3.16
C ALA A 126 23.79 9.67 3.21
N ASP A 127 23.68 9.66 3.11
CA ASP A 127 24.42 9.60 3.07
C ASP A 127 25.21 9.90 3.14
N ARG A 128 25.17 10.15 3.26
CA ARG A 128 25.52 10.16 3.19
C ARG A 128 26.11 10.28 3.43
#